data_8c25d8fc0431966b1c7971c4cbed4847
#
_entry.id   8c25d8fc0431966b1c7971c4cbed4847
#
_cell.length_a   1.000
_cell.length_b   1.000
_cell.length_c   1.000
_cell.angle_alpha   90.00
_cell.angle_beta   90.00
_cell.angle_gamma   90.00
#
_symmetry.space_group_name_H-M   'P 1'
#
loop_
_entity.id
_entity.type
_entity.pdbx_description
1 polymer ?
#
loop_
_entity_poly.entity_id
_entity_poly.type
_entity_poly.pdbx_seq_one_letter_code
_entity_poly.pdbx_strand_id
1 'polypeptide(L)'
;MNIFGHNFRLAIWGESHGQQIGISIDGIPAGVPLSAEDFETDLARRRSGARGTTPRREPDIPQIVSGLYNGMTTGAPLTIEFANRDTHSQDYANVMRHYRPSHADMVAYHKFNGFNDPRGGGHFSARLTVALTAAGVVAKKILPPGVTFDTRVAEIGGCTDPEGFDEVLRAAAAEQDSVGGIIECRVQGVPLGLGQPFFDSAESMIAHLLFSVPAVKGVELSLIHI
;
A
#
# COMPACT_ATOMS: atom_id res chain seq x y z
N MET A 1 -0.90 7.96 -13.36
CA MET A 1 -2.35 7.82 -13.23
C MET A 1 -2.62 7.32 -11.82
N ASN A 2 -3.60 7.91 -11.13
CA ASN A 2 -3.89 7.62 -9.70
C ASN A 2 -5.14 6.74 -9.52
N ILE A 3 -5.62 6.16 -10.63
CA ILE A 3 -6.81 5.31 -10.69
C ILE A 3 -6.39 3.94 -11.21
N PHE A 4 -6.88 2.88 -10.56
CA PHE A 4 -6.66 1.48 -10.91
C PHE A 4 -7.96 0.69 -10.82
N GLY A 5 -8.10 -0.36 -11.64
CA GLY A 5 -9.20 -1.31 -11.63
C GLY A 5 -10.31 -1.02 -12.65
N HIS A 6 -11.16 -2.00 -12.89
CA HIS A 6 -12.27 -1.95 -13.83
C HIS A 6 -13.62 -1.93 -13.09
N ASN A 7 -14.00 -3.02 -12.45
CA ASN A 7 -15.24 -3.13 -11.71
C ASN A 7 -15.10 -2.62 -10.26
N PHE A 8 -14.02 -2.98 -9.61
CA PHE A 8 -13.58 -2.41 -8.34
C PHE A 8 -12.49 -1.39 -8.67
N ARG A 9 -12.87 -0.12 -8.68
CA ARG A 9 -11.99 0.99 -9.08
C ARG A 9 -11.58 1.78 -7.86
N LEU A 10 -10.32 2.07 -7.76
CA LEU A 10 -9.78 2.89 -6.68
C LEU A 10 -9.04 4.11 -7.22
N ALA A 11 -9.16 5.22 -6.53
CA ALA A 11 -8.40 6.45 -6.76
C ALA A 11 -7.71 6.87 -5.47
N ILE A 12 -6.37 6.93 -5.49
CA ILE A 12 -5.54 7.39 -4.37
C ILE A 12 -5.25 8.87 -4.54
N TRP A 13 -5.34 9.63 -3.45
CA TRP A 13 -5.13 11.07 -3.45
C TRP A 13 -4.44 11.55 -2.16
N GLY A 14 -3.95 12.78 -2.20
CA GLY A 14 -3.21 13.43 -1.11
C GLY A 14 -1.70 13.30 -1.24
N GLU A 15 -1.00 13.95 -0.33
CA GLU A 15 0.47 14.00 -0.24
C GLU A 15 0.94 13.66 1.17
N SER A 16 2.17 13.14 1.27
CA SER A 16 2.77 12.66 2.52
C SER A 16 2.73 13.68 3.67
N HIS A 17 2.93 14.95 3.36
CA HIS A 17 2.91 16.07 4.31
C HIS A 17 1.76 17.05 4.07
N GLY A 18 0.77 16.66 3.25
CA GLY A 18 -0.54 17.33 3.20
C GLY A 18 -1.33 17.07 4.50
N GLN A 19 -2.49 17.67 4.63
CA GLN A 19 -3.35 17.51 5.82
C GLN A 19 -3.78 16.04 5.99
N GLN A 20 -4.10 15.38 4.88
CA GLN A 20 -4.59 14.01 4.86
C GLN A 20 -4.28 13.35 3.52
N ILE A 21 -4.35 12.04 3.53
CA ILE A 21 -4.34 11.19 2.34
C ILE A 21 -5.58 10.32 2.37
N GLY A 22 -5.98 9.82 1.22
CA GLY A 22 -7.17 8.99 1.18
C GLY A 22 -7.30 8.16 -0.08
N ILE A 23 -8.40 7.43 -0.10
CA ILE A 23 -8.79 6.60 -1.22
C ILE A 23 -10.30 6.71 -1.45
N SER A 24 -10.69 6.80 -2.70
CA SER A 24 -12.06 6.63 -3.13
C SER A 24 -12.18 5.34 -3.93
N ILE A 25 -13.13 4.50 -3.55
CA ILE A 25 -13.36 3.17 -4.14
C ILE A 25 -14.77 3.15 -4.72
N ASP A 26 -14.87 2.87 -6.01
CA ASP A 26 -16.13 2.71 -6.73
C ASP A 26 -16.34 1.24 -7.12
N GLY A 27 -17.59 0.81 -7.27
CA GLY A 27 -17.97 -0.55 -7.64
C GLY A 27 -18.10 -1.52 -6.47
N ILE A 28 -18.23 -1.02 -5.24
CA ILE A 28 -18.55 -1.84 -4.07
C ILE A 28 -20.06 -2.12 -4.07
N PRO A 29 -20.48 -3.40 -3.94
CA PRO A 29 -21.92 -3.71 -3.78
C PRO A 29 -22.52 -3.01 -2.57
N ALA A 30 -23.79 -2.62 -2.68
CA ALA A 30 -24.55 -2.14 -1.52
C ALA A 30 -24.83 -3.28 -0.53
N GLY A 31 -24.89 -2.97 0.78
CA GLY A 31 -25.23 -3.92 1.83
C GLY A 31 -24.04 -4.76 2.34
N VAL A 32 -22.80 -4.40 2.03
CA VAL A 32 -21.63 -5.03 2.64
C VAL A 32 -21.39 -4.40 4.03
N PRO A 33 -21.37 -5.20 5.12
CA PRO A 33 -21.10 -4.67 6.46
C PRO A 33 -19.65 -4.17 6.56
N LEU A 34 -19.48 -2.93 7.04
CA LEU A 34 -18.18 -2.29 7.16
C LEU A 34 -18.16 -1.33 8.35
N SER A 35 -17.08 -1.40 9.13
CA SER A 35 -16.84 -0.52 10.25
C SER A 35 -15.35 -0.15 10.35
N ALA A 36 -14.99 0.81 11.19
CA ALA A 36 -13.59 1.21 11.39
C ALA A 36 -12.74 0.07 11.98
N GLU A 37 -13.32 -0.78 12.79
CA GLU A 37 -12.67 -1.91 13.44
C GLU A 37 -12.17 -2.96 12.43
N ASP A 38 -12.85 -3.09 11.29
CA ASP A 38 -12.45 -4.04 10.23
C ASP A 38 -11.03 -3.77 9.68
N PHE A 39 -10.58 -2.53 9.79
CA PHE A 39 -9.27 -2.11 9.28
C PHE A 39 -8.12 -2.33 10.25
N GLU A 40 -8.41 -2.55 11.56
CA GLU A 40 -7.38 -2.52 12.61
C GLU A 40 -6.26 -3.54 12.37
N THR A 41 -6.59 -4.78 12.06
CA THR A 41 -5.59 -5.85 11.89
C THR A 41 -4.61 -5.55 10.75
N ASP A 42 -5.11 -5.16 9.57
CA ASP A 42 -4.26 -4.92 8.41
C ASP A 42 -3.48 -3.60 8.54
N LEU A 43 -4.10 -2.57 9.10
CA LEU A 43 -3.44 -1.30 9.36
C LEU A 43 -2.37 -1.42 10.45
N ALA A 44 -2.60 -2.23 11.50
CA ALA A 44 -1.60 -2.47 12.54
C ALA A 44 -0.34 -3.15 11.97
N ARG A 45 -0.50 -4.12 11.06
CA ARG A 45 0.63 -4.78 10.38
C ARG A 45 1.46 -3.81 9.53
N ARG A 46 0.83 -2.78 8.97
CA ARG A 46 1.48 -1.77 8.14
C ARG A 46 2.19 -0.69 8.97
N ARG A 47 1.70 -0.37 10.17
CA ARG A 47 2.24 0.73 10.99
C ARG A 47 3.74 0.59 11.19
N SER A 48 4.46 1.72 11.07
CA SER A 48 5.88 1.78 11.42
C SER A 48 6.07 1.61 12.93
N GLY A 49 7.25 1.19 13.35
CA GLY A 49 7.59 0.96 14.75
C GLY A 49 8.28 -0.38 15.00
N ALA A 50 8.19 -1.30 14.05
CA ALA A 50 9.03 -2.48 14.03
C ALA A 50 10.47 -2.10 13.64
N ARG A 51 11.44 -2.96 14.00
CA ARG A 51 12.86 -2.77 13.63
C ARG A 51 13.00 -2.74 12.10
N GLY A 52 13.84 -1.85 11.59
CA GLY A 52 14.06 -1.65 10.15
C GLY A 52 13.00 -0.79 9.45
N THR A 53 12.02 -0.22 10.20
CA THR A 53 11.03 0.69 9.64
C THR A 53 11.39 2.15 9.90
N THR A 54 10.71 3.07 9.20
CA THR A 54 10.86 4.52 9.40
C THR A 54 10.50 4.95 10.83
N PRO A 55 11.16 6.00 11.38
CA PRO A 55 10.80 6.55 12.69
C PRO A 55 9.44 7.27 12.72
N ARG A 56 8.90 7.67 11.58
CA ARG A 56 7.59 8.33 11.47
C ARG A 56 6.49 7.45 12.07
N ARG A 57 5.66 8.01 12.94
CA ARG A 57 4.57 7.30 13.60
C ARG A 57 3.23 7.94 13.30
N GLU A 58 2.41 7.25 12.56
CA GLU A 58 1.04 7.67 12.26
C GLU A 58 0.04 6.71 12.89
N PRO A 59 -1.05 7.21 13.48
CA PRO A 59 -2.07 6.37 14.11
C PRO A 59 -2.85 5.55 13.07
N ASP A 60 -2.91 6.00 11.82
CA ASP A 60 -3.62 5.37 10.70
C ASP A 60 -5.08 5.03 11.04
N ILE A 61 -5.80 5.98 11.66
CA ILE A 61 -7.20 5.82 11.98
C ILE A 61 -8.04 6.14 10.74
N PRO A 62 -8.79 5.16 10.19
CA PRO A 62 -9.61 5.39 9.01
C PRO A 62 -10.83 6.24 9.34
N GLN A 63 -11.10 7.25 8.54
CA GLN A 63 -12.33 8.03 8.57
C GLN A 63 -13.13 7.76 7.29
N ILE A 64 -14.27 7.09 7.42
CA ILE A 64 -15.14 6.81 6.28
C ILE A 64 -16.08 8.01 6.11
N VAL A 65 -15.92 8.76 5.03
CA VAL A 65 -16.63 10.03 4.81
C VAL A 65 -17.73 9.93 3.76
N SER A 66 -17.78 8.85 2.99
CA SER A 66 -18.79 8.60 1.96
C SER A 66 -18.99 7.09 1.75
N GLY A 67 -20.13 6.70 1.20
CA GLY A 67 -20.41 5.32 0.78
C GLY A 67 -20.82 4.36 1.89
N LEU A 68 -21.07 4.87 3.11
CA LEU A 68 -21.49 4.06 4.26
C LEU A 68 -22.73 4.67 4.94
N TYR A 69 -23.71 3.84 5.27
CA TYR A 69 -24.89 4.22 6.05
C TYR A 69 -25.32 3.08 6.98
N ASN A 70 -25.51 3.36 8.26
CA ASN A 70 -25.85 2.37 9.28
C ASN A 70 -24.96 1.12 9.28
N GLY A 71 -23.63 1.29 9.09
CA GLY A 71 -22.67 0.19 9.07
C GLY A 71 -22.68 -0.66 7.79
N MET A 72 -23.41 -0.23 6.76
CA MET A 72 -23.49 -0.94 5.48
C MET A 72 -23.06 -0.03 4.32
N THR A 73 -22.40 -0.60 3.33
CA THR A 73 -22.08 0.11 2.09
C THR A 73 -23.36 0.46 1.34
N THR A 74 -23.38 1.62 0.69
CA THR A 74 -24.57 2.14 0.00
C THR A 74 -24.58 1.90 -1.50
N GLY A 75 -23.44 1.45 -2.07
CA GLY A 75 -23.22 1.39 -3.53
C GLY A 75 -22.73 2.72 -4.13
N ALA A 76 -22.78 3.82 -3.36
CA ALA A 76 -22.07 5.05 -3.73
C ALA A 76 -20.55 4.87 -3.53
N PRO A 77 -19.69 5.70 -4.16
CA PRO A 77 -18.26 5.63 -3.94
C PRO A 77 -17.90 5.72 -2.45
N LEU A 78 -17.16 4.73 -1.97
CA LEU A 78 -16.66 4.69 -0.60
C LEU A 78 -15.39 5.52 -0.53
N THR A 79 -15.37 6.53 0.34
CA THR A 79 -14.18 7.37 0.56
C THR A 79 -13.68 7.21 1.98
N ILE A 80 -12.39 6.88 2.11
CA ILE A 80 -11.70 6.68 3.38
C ILE A 80 -10.51 7.64 3.44
N GLU A 81 -10.39 8.37 4.54
CA GLU A 81 -9.36 9.38 4.79
C GLU A 81 -8.49 9.01 5.98
N PHE A 82 -7.23 9.43 5.92
CA PHE A 82 -6.24 9.28 6.98
C PHE A 82 -5.56 10.62 7.22
N ALA A 83 -5.71 11.18 8.41
CA ALA A 83 -5.02 12.40 8.79
C ALA A 83 -3.51 12.16 8.92
N ASN A 84 -2.69 13.08 8.41
CA ASN A 84 -1.26 13.11 8.63
C ASN A 84 -0.99 13.93 9.91
N ARG A 85 -0.39 13.30 10.92
CA ARG A 85 -0.13 13.93 12.23
C ARG A 85 1.34 14.09 12.54
N ASP A 86 2.17 13.20 12.03
CA ASP A 86 3.62 13.20 12.27
C ASP A 86 4.35 13.70 11.00
N THR A 87 4.30 15.03 10.80
CA THR A 87 4.89 15.69 9.62
C THR A 87 5.97 16.68 10.05
N HIS A 88 7.24 16.39 9.68
CA HIS A 88 8.40 17.24 9.90
C HIS A 88 8.80 17.94 8.60
N SER A 89 7.95 18.86 8.12
CA SER A 89 8.12 19.50 6.79
C SER A 89 9.40 20.30 6.65
N GLN A 90 9.99 20.77 7.74
CA GLN A 90 11.23 21.56 7.72
C GLN A 90 12.43 20.75 7.25
N ASP A 91 12.44 19.44 7.48
CA ASP A 91 13.53 18.53 7.07
C ASP A 91 13.69 18.45 5.54
N TYR A 92 12.66 18.87 4.80
CA TYR A 92 12.63 18.81 3.34
C TYR A 92 12.88 20.16 2.65
N ALA A 93 13.26 21.21 3.38
CA ALA A 93 13.47 22.55 2.83
C ALA A 93 14.52 22.60 1.69
N ASN A 94 15.49 21.69 1.70
CA ASN A 94 16.56 21.61 0.71
C ASN A 94 16.36 20.56 -0.40
N VAL A 95 15.29 19.75 -0.34
CA VAL A 95 15.08 18.65 -1.29
C VAL A 95 14.93 19.15 -2.74
N MET A 96 14.38 20.34 -2.94
CA MET A 96 14.26 20.95 -4.26
C MET A 96 15.61 21.40 -4.86
N ARG A 97 16.64 21.55 -4.04
CA ARG A 97 17.99 21.93 -4.47
C ARG A 97 18.92 20.72 -4.54
N HIS A 98 18.68 19.73 -3.70
CA HIS A 98 19.48 18.53 -3.57
C HIS A 98 18.58 17.31 -3.51
N TYR A 99 18.24 16.76 -4.68
CA TYR A 99 17.40 15.58 -4.78
C TYR A 99 18.03 14.38 -4.08
N ARG A 100 17.22 13.66 -3.32
CA ARG A 100 17.70 12.46 -2.62
C ARG A 100 17.96 11.33 -3.62
N PRO A 101 19.14 10.66 -3.56
CA PRO A 101 19.42 9.48 -4.36
C PRO A 101 18.34 8.40 -4.16
N SER A 102 18.03 7.68 -5.21
CA SER A 102 17.03 6.58 -5.22
C SER A 102 15.58 6.97 -4.87
N HIS A 103 15.28 8.27 -4.71
CA HIS A 103 13.94 8.79 -4.53
C HIS A 103 13.38 9.41 -5.81
N ALA A 104 12.07 9.59 -5.85
CA ALA A 104 11.38 10.16 -7.01
C ALA A 104 11.49 11.70 -7.11
N ASP A 105 12.24 12.37 -6.26
CA ASP A 105 12.27 13.84 -6.14
C ASP A 105 12.57 14.53 -7.48
N MET A 106 13.67 14.13 -8.13
CA MET A 106 14.08 14.70 -9.43
C MET A 106 13.04 14.39 -10.52
N VAL A 107 12.59 13.14 -10.58
CA VAL A 107 11.61 12.71 -11.59
C VAL A 107 10.28 13.43 -11.40
N ALA A 108 9.82 13.58 -10.17
CA ALA A 108 8.60 14.32 -9.83
C ALA A 108 8.71 15.80 -10.24
N TYR A 109 9.83 16.45 -9.91
CA TYR A 109 10.08 17.82 -10.28
C TYR A 109 9.98 18.03 -11.80
N HIS A 110 10.70 17.24 -12.58
CA HIS A 110 10.68 17.34 -14.04
C HIS A 110 9.34 16.98 -14.65
N LYS A 111 8.70 15.91 -14.14
CA LYS A 111 7.38 15.46 -14.64
C LYS A 111 6.29 16.50 -14.44
N PHE A 112 6.32 17.21 -13.33
CA PHE A 112 5.29 18.18 -12.95
C PHE A 112 5.76 19.63 -13.01
N ASN A 113 6.86 19.91 -13.73
CA ASN A 113 7.42 21.25 -13.92
C ASN A 113 7.63 22.03 -12.61
N GLY A 114 8.02 21.33 -11.54
CA GLY A 114 8.27 21.92 -10.22
C GLY A 114 7.01 22.20 -9.38
N PHE A 115 5.82 21.85 -9.83
CA PHE A 115 4.56 22.07 -9.10
C PHE A 115 4.14 20.89 -8.19
N ASN A 116 4.99 19.90 -8.02
CA ASN A 116 4.75 18.82 -7.06
C ASN A 116 5.05 19.27 -5.63
N ASP A 117 4.35 18.70 -4.63
CA ASP A 117 4.73 18.86 -3.23
C ASP A 117 5.99 18.01 -2.94
N PRO A 118 7.15 18.60 -2.61
CA PRO A 118 8.39 17.84 -2.37
C PRO A 118 8.47 17.26 -0.95
N ARG A 119 7.61 17.72 -0.03
CA ARG A 119 7.70 17.37 1.39
C ARG A 119 7.40 15.89 1.60
N GLY A 120 8.34 15.17 2.23
CA GLY A 120 8.21 13.74 2.50
C GLY A 120 8.02 12.86 1.26
N GLY A 121 8.41 13.35 0.07
CA GLY A 121 8.20 12.68 -1.21
C GLY A 121 6.82 12.91 -1.82
N GLY A 122 5.97 13.75 -1.19
CA GLY A 122 4.65 14.15 -1.69
C GLY A 122 3.75 12.97 -2.01
N HIS A 123 3.20 12.96 -3.22
CA HIS A 123 2.35 11.88 -3.73
C HIS A 123 3.12 10.58 -4.07
N PHE A 124 4.46 10.65 -4.19
CA PHE A 124 5.32 9.47 -4.43
C PHE A 124 5.75 8.75 -3.15
N SER A 125 5.33 9.24 -2.00
CA SER A 125 5.69 8.67 -0.71
C SER A 125 5.05 7.30 -0.48
N ALA A 126 5.82 6.38 0.13
CA ALA A 126 5.29 5.11 0.62
C ALA A 126 4.17 5.28 1.68
N ARG A 127 4.03 6.48 2.26
CA ARG A 127 2.91 6.83 3.15
C ARG A 127 1.55 6.55 2.51
N LEU A 128 1.40 6.79 1.21
CA LEU A 128 0.15 6.59 0.49
C LEU A 128 -0.28 5.12 0.40
N THR A 129 0.60 4.16 0.66
CA THR A 129 0.23 2.74 0.66
C THR A 129 -0.77 2.37 1.75
N VAL A 130 -1.00 3.21 2.78
CA VAL A 130 -2.10 3.01 3.73
C VAL A 130 -3.45 2.96 3.02
N ALA A 131 -3.61 3.72 1.96
CA ALA A 131 -4.80 3.70 1.11
C ALA A 131 -4.99 2.35 0.40
N LEU A 132 -3.89 1.75 -0.11
CA LEU A 132 -3.94 0.40 -0.70
C LEU A 132 -4.29 -0.66 0.35
N THR A 133 -3.74 -0.55 1.56
CA THR A 133 -4.09 -1.46 2.65
C THR A 133 -5.58 -1.37 2.98
N ALA A 134 -6.13 -0.17 3.08
CA ALA A 134 -7.56 0.04 3.29
C ALA A 134 -8.42 -0.55 2.16
N ALA A 135 -8.02 -0.35 0.90
CA ALA A 135 -8.69 -0.98 -0.24
C ALA A 135 -8.67 -2.51 -0.15
N GLY A 136 -7.56 -3.09 0.31
CA GLY A 136 -7.43 -4.53 0.55
C GLY A 136 -8.42 -5.06 1.58
N VAL A 137 -8.67 -4.32 2.67
CA VAL A 137 -9.69 -4.68 3.67
C VAL A 137 -11.08 -4.74 3.04
N VAL A 138 -11.44 -3.70 2.29
CA VAL A 138 -12.75 -3.64 1.60
C VAL A 138 -12.86 -4.76 0.55
N ALA A 139 -11.81 -5.00 -0.23
CA ALA A 139 -11.79 -6.06 -1.23
C ALA A 139 -12.01 -7.44 -0.61
N LYS A 140 -11.37 -7.75 0.54
CA LYS A 140 -11.57 -9.01 1.25
C LYS A 140 -13.03 -9.26 1.65
N LYS A 141 -13.80 -8.21 1.94
CA LYS A 141 -15.21 -8.34 2.31
C LYS A 141 -16.15 -8.67 1.14
N ILE A 142 -15.72 -8.42 -0.09
CA ILE A 142 -16.52 -8.69 -1.28
C ILE A 142 -16.02 -9.90 -2.09
N LEU A 143 -14.92 -10.50 -1.69
CA LEU A 143 -14.44 -11.74 -2.29
C LEU A 143 -15.39 -12.91 -1.95
N PRO A 144 -15.45 -13.94 -2.81
CA PRO A 144 -16.21 -15.15 -2.51
C PRO A 144 -15.77 -15.77 -1.17
N PRO A 145 -16.72 -16.37 -0.44
CA PRO A 145 -16.38 -17.09 0.79
C PRO A 145 -15.34 -18.18 0.54
N GLY A 146 -14.36 -18.32 1.45
CA GLY A 146 -13.30 -19.31 1.35
C GLY A 146 -12.02 -18.84 0.69
N VAL A 147 -12.00 -17.63 0.10
CA VAL A 147 -10.73 -17.03 -0.35
C VAL A 147 -9.94 -16.57 0.86
N THR A 148 -8.74 -17.11 1.02
CA THR A 148 -7.85 -16.78 2.15
C THR A 148 -6.48 -16.35 1.67
N PHE A 149 -5.81 -15.53 2.48
CA PHE A 149 -4.47 -14.99 2.21
C PHE A 149 -3.54 -15.35 3.37
N ASP A 150 -2.47 -16.07 3.06
CA ASP A 150 -1.38 -16.33 4.00
C ASP A 150 -0.11 -15.63 3.49
N THR A 151 0.38 -14.64 4.26
CA THR A 151 1.49 -13.79 3.85
C THR A 151 2.59 -13.81 4.90
N ARG A 152 3.82 -14.07 4.45
CA ARG A 152 5.00 -14.11 5.30
C ARG A 152 6.19 -13.38 4.65
N VAL A 153 7.12 -12.94 5.47
CA VAL A 153 8.46 -12.58 5.02
C VAL A 153 9.22 -13.90 4.80
N ALA A 154 9.64 -14.15 3.56
CA ALA A 154 10.35 -15.38 3.18
C ALA A 154 11.86 -15.21 3.27
N GLU A 155 12.37 -13.98 3.05
CA GLU A 155 13.80 -13.69 3.07
C GLU A 155 14.05 -12.23 3.46
N ILE A 156 15.14 -11.97 4.18
CA ILE A 156 15.71 -10.64 4.41
C ILE A 156 17.23 -10.71 4.16
N GLY A 157 17.73 -9.96 3.18
CA GLY A 157 19.17 -9.85 2.89
C GLY A 157 19.86 -11.19 2.61
N GLY A 158 19.17 -12.14 1.96
CA GLY A 158 19.67 -13.48 1.70
C GLY A 158 19.45 -14.49 2.84
N CYS A 159 19.00 -14.04 4.03
CA CYS A 159 18.66 -14.91 5.14
C CYS A 159 17.22 -15.38 5.01
N THR A 160 16.99 -16.70 5.05
CA THR A 160 15.65 -17.33 4.98
C THR A 160 15.16 -17.84 6.33
N ASP A 161 16.01 -17.79 7.36
CA ASP A 161 15.65 -18.16 8.73
C ASP A 161 15.06 -16.93 9.46
N PRO A 162 13.80 -16.98 9.88
CA PRO A 162 13.16 -15.89 10.61
C PRO A 162 13.90 -15.47 11.90
N GLU A 163 14.59 -16.40 12.57
CA GLU A 163 15.38 -16.09 13.78
C GLU A 163 16.60 -15.23 13.47
N GLY A 164 17.13 -15.30 12.23
CA GLY A 164 18.27 -14.52 11.75
C GLY A 164 17.92 -13.12 11.22
N PHE A 165 16.65 -12.81 10.97
CA PHE A 165 16.24 -11.53 10.35
C PHE A 165 16.68 -10.31 11.15
N ASP A 166 16.57 -10.38 12.46
CA ASP A 166 16.95 -9.27 13.36
C ASP A 166 18.47 -8.96 13.33
N GLU A 167 19.29 -9.96 13.11
CA GLU A 167 20.74 -9.78 12.99
C GLU A 167 21.11 -9.08 11.67
N VAL A 168 20.51 -9.53 10.56
CA VAL A 168 20.69 -8.92 9.23
C VAL A 168 20.27 -7.44 9.26
N LEU A 169 19.11 -7.13 9.85
CA LEU A 169 18.62 -5.76 9.95
C LEU A 169 19.53 -4.89 10.84
N ARG A 170 20.09 -5.45 11.93
CA ARG A 170 21.04 -4.72 12.79
C ARG A 170 22.36 -4.44 12.08
N ALA A 171 22.87 -5.40 11.33
CA ALA A 171 24.12 -5.23 10.57
C ALA A 171 23.96 -4.11 9.51
N ALA A 172 22.89 -4.16 8.72
CA ALA A 172 22.61 -3.12 7.72
C ALA A 172 22.46 -1.73 8.36
N ALA A 173 21.73 -1.63 9.47
CA ALA A 173 21.55 -0.36 10.19
C ALA A 173 22.89 0.18 10.75
N ALA A 174 23.79 -0.67 11.21
CA ALA A 174 25.12 -0.28 11.70
C ALA A 174 25.99 0.31 10.58
N GLU A 175 25.82 -0.17 9.35
CA GLU A 175 26.48 0.33 8.15
C GLU A 175 25.77 1.51 7.50
N GLN A 176 24.65 1.98 8.09
CA GLN A 176 23.76 3.01 7.53
C GLN A 176 23.25 2.65 6.12
N ASP A 177 23.03 1.38 5.88
CA ASP A 177 22.53 0.82 4.63
C ASP A 177 21.16 0.14 4.83
N SER A 178 20.60 -0.37 3.75
CA SER A 178 19.35 -1.12 3.71
C SER A 178 19.50 -2.44 2.99
N VAL A 179 18.68 -3.41 3.33
CA VAL A 179 18.66 -4.72 2.68
C VAL A 179 17.31 -4.95 2.01
N GLY A 180 17.31 -5.69 0.91
CA GLY A 180 16.12 -6.19 0.27
C GLY A 180 15.54 -7.41 1.00
N GLY A 181 14.40 -7.89 0.52
CA GLY A 181 13.76 -9.08 1.03
C GLY A 181 12.71 -9.62 0.08
N ILE A 182 12.20 -10.79 0.40
CA ILE A 182 11.14 -11.48 -0.34
C ILE A 182 9.94 -11.67 0.57
N ILE A 183 8.77 -11.30 0.06
CA ILE A 183 7.48 -11.58 0.70
C ILE A 183 6.78 -12.64 -0.13
N GLU A 184 6.38 -13.73 0.51
CA GLU A 184 5.53 -14.77 -0.09
C GLU A 184 4.09 -14.56 0.36
N CYS A 185 3.15 -14.65 -0.59
CA CYS A 185 1.73 -14.66 -0.29
C CYS A 185 1.07 -15.86 -0.98
N ARG A 186 0.41 -16.70 -0.18
CA ARG A 186 -0.41 -17.81 -0.70
C ARG A 186 -1.87 -17.42 -0.66
N VAL A 187 -2.54 -17.54 -1.79
CA VAL A 187 -3.97 -17.29 -1.91
C VAL A 187 -4.66 -18.62 -2.20
N GLN A 188 -5.63 -18.98 -1.38
CA GLN A 188 -6.38 -20.23 -1.51
C GLN A 188 -7.87 -19.94 -1.73
N GLY A 189 -8.61 -20.91 -2.25
CA GLY A 189 -10.06 -20.79 -2.47
C GLY A 189 -10.44 -19.88 -3.64
N VAL A 190 -9.51 -19.59 -4.51
CA VAL A 190 -9.74 -18.74 -5.69
C VAL A 190 -10.62 -19.50 -6.69
N PRO A 191 -11.76 -18.95 -7.15
CA PRO A 191 -12.59 -19.60 -8.15
C PRO A 191 -11.90 -19.68 -9.52
N LEU A 192 -12.24 -20.71 -10.29
CA LEU A 192 -11.76 -20.84 -11.66
C LEU A 192 -12.33 -19.73 -12.55
N GLY A 193 -11.58 -19.37 -13.60
CA GLY A 193 -12.02 -18.43 -14.64
C GLY A 193 -11.83 -16.96 -14.29
N LEU A 194 -10.98 -16.62 -13.33
CA LEU A 194 -10.59 -15.23 -13.07
C LEU A 194 -9.66 -14.70 -14.14
N GLY A 195 -9.75 -13.38 -14.34
CA GLY A 195 -8.97 -12.68 -15.36
C GLY A 195 -9.57 -12.77 -16.76
N GLN A 196 -8.97 -12.05 -17.69
CA GLN A 196 -9.34 -12.00 -19.09
C GLN A 196 -8.09 -12.12 -19.98
N PRO A 197 -8.12 -12.90 -21.07
CA PRO A 197 -7.05 -12.89 -22.02
C PRO A 197 -7.09 -11.56 -22.81
N PHE A 198 -6.00 -10.97 -23.22
CA PHE A 198 -4.60 -11.31 -22.97
C PHE A 198 -4.02 -10.45 -21.83
N PHE A 199 -4.47 -9.19 -21.73
CA PHE A 199 -3.82 -8.13 -20.95
C PHE A 199 -4.31 -8.07 -19.50
N ASP A 200 -5.53 -8.55 -19.25
CA ASP A 200 -6.16 -8.56 -17.94
C ASP A 200 -6.18 -9.97 -17.32
N SER A 201 -5.18 -10.79 -17.64
CA SER A 201 -4.97 -12.05 -16.93
C SER A 201 -4.74 -11.79 -15.44
N ALA A 202 -5.02 -12.78 -14.59
CA ALA A 202 -4.83 -12.62 -13.14
C ALA A 202 -3.40 -12.21 -12.82
N GLU A 203 -2.40 -12.82 -13.47
CA GLU A 203 -0.99 -12.48 -13.28
C GLU A 203 -0.69 -11.04 -13.70
N SER A 204 -1.21 -10.58 -14.83
CA SER A 204 -1.00 -9.22 -15.32
C SER A 204 -1.55 -8.18 -14.35
N MET A 205 -2.76 -8.39 -13.83
CA MET A 205 -3.42 -7.47 -12.92
C MET A 205 -2.75 -7.45 -11.54
N ILE A 206 -2.38 -8.62 -11.02
CA ILE A 206 -1.66 -8.76 -9.75
C ILE A 206 -0.28 -8.09 -9.85
N ALA A 207 0.48 -8.39 -10.90
CA ALA A 207 1.80 -7.79 -11.11
C ALA A 207 1.72 -6.27 -11.27
N HIS A 208 0.74 -5.76 -12.02
CA HIS A 208 0.51 -4.32 -12.17
C HIS A 208 0.28 -3.65 -10.81
N LEU A 209 -0.57 -4.23 -9.96
CA LEU A 209 -0.87 -3.66 -8.64
C LEU A 209 0.34 -3.78 -7.69
N LEU A 210 1.05 -4.90 -7.68
CA LEU A 210 2.23 -5.10 -6.82
C LEU A 210 3.36 -4.13 -7.18
N PHE A 211 3.63 -3.88 -8.46
CA PHE A 211 4.61 -2.86 -8.87
C PHE A 211 4.19 -1.42 -8.56
N SER A 212 2.94 -1.17 -8.19
CA SER A 212 2.52 0.15 -7.68
C SER A 212 2.97 0.40 -6.23
N VAL A 213 3.33 -0.67 -5.50
CA VAL A 213 3.87 -0.55 -4.14
C VAL A 213 5.33 -0.10 -4.22
N PRO A 214 5.70 1.01 -3.57
CA PRO A 214 7.10 1.49 -3.57
C PRO A 214 8.07 0.40 -3.10
N ALA A 215 9.27 0.39 -3.70
CA ALA A 215 10.35 -0.56 -3.46
C ALA A 215 10.12 -2.00 -3.96
N VAL A 216 8.98 -2.35 -4.50
CA VAL A 216 8.81 -3.62 -5.23
C VAL A 216 9.64 -3.57 -6.51
N LYS A 217 10.54 -4.54 -6.70
CA LYS A 217 11.49 -4.63 -7.83
C LYS A 217 11.31 -5.89 -8.67
N GLY A 218 10.61 -6.90 -8.15
CA GLY A 218 10.32 -8.14 -8.85
C GLY A 218 9.00 -8.72 -8.35
N VAL A 219 8.32 -9.45 -9.23
CA VAL A 219 7.10 -10.20 -8.92
C VAL A 219 7.22 -11.53 -9.63
N GLU A 220 7.07 -12.60 -8.87
CA GLU A 220 6.99 -13.96 -9.38
C GLU A 220 5.63 -14.54 -9.01
N LEU A 221 5.01 -15.25 -9.93
CA LEU A 221 3.72 -15.86 -9.74
C LEU A 221 3.80 -17.33 -10.13
N SER A 222 3.21 -18.19 -9.31
CA SER A 222 3.14 -19.63 -9.58
C SER A 222 1.72 -20.11 -9.33
N LEU A 223 1.19 -20.87 -10.30
CA LEU A 223 -0.12 -21.49 -10.27
C LEU A 223 0.01 -23.03 -10.20
N ILE A 224 1.12 -23.55 -9.67
CA ILE A 224 1.46 -24.99 -9.73
C ILE A 224 0.46 -25.87 -8.95
N HIS A 225 -0.34 -25.30 -8.08
CA HIS A 225 -1.26 -26.03 -7.21
C HIS A 225 -2.74 -25.85 -7.58
N ILE A 226 -3.01 -25.54 -8.81
CA ILE A 226 -4.37 -25.55 -9.35
C ILE A 226 -4.79 -26.96 -9.73
#